data_1c5a86cd6e08a69afedfb80aeaa3e7d8
#
_entry.id   1c5a86cd6e08a69afedfb80aeaa3e7d8
#
_cell.length_a   1.000
_cell.length_b   1.000
_cell.length_c   1.000
_cell.angle_alpha   90.00
_cell.angle_beta   90.00
_cell.angle_gamma   90.00
#
_symmetry.space_group_name_H-M   'P 1'
#
loop_
_entity.id
_entity.type
_entity.pdbx_description
1 polymer ?
#
loop_
_entity_poly.entity_id
_entity_poly.type
_entity_poly.pdbx_seq_one_letter_code
_entity_poly.pdbx_strand_id
1 'polypeptide(L)'
;MSGGDWSHSGRGAALSPQGGEIGARGEVGVVLGGVRRRVCLTLGALAEIETGLAVEGLAAAAERMKALSARDLIVVLAAVLRGGGETAPDVAGVEPREAARAVAAAFEAAAR
;
A
#
# COMPACT_ATOMS: atom_id res chain seq x y z
N MET A 1 -6.22 -27.06 -4.36
CA MET A 1 -6.28 -26.66 -4.70
C MET A 1 -6.57 -26.32 -4.51
N SER A 2 -6.33 -26.71 -4.47
CA SER A 2 -6.32 -26.32 -4.69
C SER A 2 -6.39 -25.96 -4.43
N GLY A 3 -6.09 -26.15 -4.48
CA GLY A 3 -5.88 -25.60 -4.61
C GLY A 3 -5.78 -25.35 -4.29
N GLY A 4 -5.46 -25.45 -4.18
CA GLY A 4 -5.18 -24.93 -4.23
C GLY A 4 -4.86 -24.78 -3.98
N ASP A 5 -4.24 -24.44 -3.84
CA ASP A 5 -3.90 -24.07 -3.94
C ASP A 5 -3.58 -23.78 -3.93
N TRP A 6 -3.20 -24.04 -3.82
CA TRP A 6 -2.80 -23.48 -4.08
C TRP A 6 -2.58 -23.40 -3.46
N SER A 7 -2.49 -23.57 -3.24
CA SER A 7 -2.34 -23.24 -2.91
C SER A 7 -2.25 -23.41 -2.29
N HIS A 8 -2.12 -23.58 -2.17
CA HIS A 8 -2.01 -23.45 -1.78
C HIS A 8 -1.61 -23.49 -1.44
N SER A 9 -1.02 -23.83 -1.32
CA SER A 9 -0.68 -23.60 -1.28
C SER A 9 -0.43 -23.40 -0.92
N GLY A 10 -0.30 -23.68 -0.84
CA GLY A 10 0.03 -23.13 -0.69
C GLY A 10 0.28 -22.92 -0.26
N ARG A 11 0.60 -22.84 0.03
CA ARG A 11 0.82 -22.31 0.23
C ARG A 11 1.17 -22.07 0.74
N GLY A 12 1.42 -22.35 0.78
CA GLY A 12 1.82 -21.79 1.06
C GLY A 12 2.18 -21.44 1.59
N ALA A 13 2.50 -21.51 1.85
CA ALA A 13 2.81 -21.01 2.11
C ALA A 13 3.09 -20.48 2.50
N ALA A 14 3.14 -20.41 2.64
CA ALA A 14 3.39 -19.83 2.80
C ALA A 14 3.48 -19.24 3.23
N LEU A 15 3.61 -18.94 3.64
CA LEU A 15 3.73 -18.32 3.97
C LEU A 15 3.82 -17.73 4.65
N SER A 16 4.10 -17.35 5.15
CA SER A 16 4.17 -16.71 5.78
C SER A 16 4.37 -16.05 6.34
N PRO A 17 4.48 -15.49 6.49
CA PRO A 17 4.91 -14.69 7.00
C PRO A 17 4.79 -13.83 7.70
N GLN A 18 5.04 -13.55 8.22
CA GLN A 18 5.19 -12.92 8.99
C GLN A 18 5.67 -11.70 9.05
N GLY A 19 6.13 -11.27 9.88
CA GLY A 19 6.63 -10.12 10.06
C GLY A 19 5.87 -9.04 9.49
N GLY A 20 6.31 -8.12 9.15
CA GLY A 20 5.56 -7.15 8.59
C GLY A 20 4.96 -7.77 7.54
N GLU A 21 4.22 -8.44 7.62
CA GLU A 21 3.64 -9.15 6.85
C GLU A 21 3.43 -8.65 5.59
N ILE A 22 4.24 -9.02 4.64
CA ILE A 22 3.95 -8.79 3.29
C ILE A 22 3.03 -9.88 2.89
N GLY A 23 1.84 -9.53 2.65
CA GLY A 23 0.89 -10.46 2.14
C GLY A 23 1.15 -10.72 0.68
N ALA A 24 0.19 -11.22 -0.04
CA ALA A 24 0.34 -11.52 -1.42
C ALA A 24 0.66 -10.28 -2.20
N ARG A 25 1.65 -10.34 -3.04
CA ARG A 25 1.92 -9.32 -4.03
C ARG A 25 2.18 -7.94 -3.52
N GLY A 26 2.98 -7.82 -2.50
CA GLY A 26 3.38 -6.52 -2.00
C GLY A 26 2.38 -5.85 -1.09
N GLU A 27 1.40 -6.59 -0.60
CA GLU A 27 0.47 -6.08 0.37
C GLU A 27 1.15 -6.00 1.73
N VAL A 28 1.02 -4.90 2.44
CA VAL A 28 1.66 -4.70 3.74
C VAL A 28 0.65 -4.32 4.80
N GLY A 29 0.74 -4.95 5.96
CA GLY A 29 -0.06 -4.57 7.11
C GLY A 29 0.57 -3.37 7.80
N VAL A 30 -0.25 -2.37 8.11
CA VAL A 30 0.21 -1.17 8.81
C VAL A 30 -0.77 -0.86 9.93
N VAL A 31 -0.34 -0.05 10.89
CA VAL A 31 -1.23 0.39 11.96
C VAL A 31 -1.42 1.89 11.83
N LEU A 32 -2.67 2.32 11.69
CA LEU A 32 -3.02 3.72 11.56
C LEU A 32 -4.03 4.06 12.64
N GLY A 33 -3.65 4.89 13.59
CA GLY A 33 -4.53 5.26 14.68
C GLY A 33 -4.96 4.06 15.52
N GLY A 34 -4.06 3.09 15.70
CA GLY A 34 -4.35 1.91 16.48
C GLY A 34 -5.13 0.84 15.71
N VAL A 35 -5.48 1.10 14.46
CA VAL A 35 -6.24 0.14 13.65
C VAL A 35 -5.34 -0.49 12.62
N ARG A 36 -5.43 -1.83 12.53
CA ARG A 36 -4.62 -2.53 11.56
C ARG A 36 -5.27 -2.43 10.20
N ARG A 37 -4.52 -2.01 9.21
CA ARG A 37 -5.02 -1.81 7.86
C ARG A 37 -4.00 -2.34 6.86
N ARG A 38 -4.41 -2.51 5.62
CA ARG A 38 -3.51 -3.01 4.58
C ARG A 38 -3.33 -1.99 3.49
N VAL A 39 -2.09 -1.85 3.05
CA VAL A 39 -1.76 -0.98 1.93
C VAL A 39 -1.08 -1.81 0.86
N CYS A 40 -1.31 -1.45 -0.40
CA CYS A 40 -0.68 -2.14 -1.51
C CYS A 40 -0.60 -1.17 -2.70
N LEU A 41 0.57 -1.07 -3.29
CA LEU A 41 0.74 -0.24 -4.48
C LEU A 41 0.43 -1.12 -5.69
N THR A 42 -0.85 -1.27 -5.98
CA THR A 42 -1.29 -1.97 -7.17
C THR A 42 -1.17 -1.05 -8.38
N LEU A 43 -1.35 -1.61 -9.56
CA LEU A 43 -1.36 -0.80 -10.77
C LEU A 43 -2.48 0.25 -10.72
N GLY A 44 -3.64 -0.14 -10.20
CA GLY A 44 -4.74 0.82 -10.02
C GLY A 44 -4.38 1.93 -9.05
N ALA A 45 -3.72 1.58 -7.95
CA ALA A 45 -3.27 2.57 -6.98
C ALA A 45 -2.26 3.52 -7.62
N LEU A 46 -1.31 2.97 -8.38
CA LEU A 46 -0.32 3.81 -9.06
C LEU A 46 -0.99 4.75 -10.04
N ALA A 47 -1.99 4.29 -10.78
CA ALA A 47 -2.72 5.14 -11.72
C ALA A 47 -3.42 6.29 -11.00
N GLU A 48 -4.00 6.02 -9.82
CA GLU A 48 -4.62 7.07 -9.02
C GLU A 48 -3.59 8.10 -8.54
N ILE A 49 -2.42 7.61 -8.15
CA ILE A 49 -1.34 8.49 -7.70
C ILE A 49 -0.86 9.36 -8.85
N GLU A 50 -0.67 8.76 -10.02
CA GLU A 50 -0.27 9.52 -11.20
C GLU A 50 -1.23 10.65 -11.50
N THR A 51 -2.51 10.36 -11.46
CA THR A 51 -3.54 11.36 -11.72
C THR A 51 -3.54 12.43 -10.62
N GLY A 52 -3.53 12.00 -9.37
CA GLY A 52 -3.66 12.93 -8.24
C GLY A 52 -2.46 13.83 -8.04
N LEU A 53 -1.27 13.34 -8.36
CA LEU A 53 -0.04 14.10 -8.20
C LEU A 53 0.49 14.67 -9.51
N ALA A 54 -0.16 14.38 -10.60
CA ALA A 54 0.27 14.82 -11.94
C ALA A 54 1.70 14.37 -12.26
N VAL A 55 1.99 13.11 -12.00
CA VAL A 55 3.28 12.51 -12.34
C VAL A 55 3.04 11.31 -13.24
N GLU A 56 4.07 10.85 -13.91
CA GLU A 56 3.96 9.65 -14.74
C GLU A 56 4.99 8.62 -14.36
N GLY A 57 4.53 7.43 -14.04
CA GLY A 57 5.39 6.28 -13.81
C GLY A 57 5.83 6.13 -12.37
N LEU A 58 6.28 4.93 -12.05
CA LEU A 58 6.68 4.56 -10.71
C LEU A 58 7.87 5.38 -10.22
N ALA A 59 8.85 5.61 -11.09
CA ALA A 59 10.04 6.36 -10.70
C ALA A 59 9.71 7.80 -10.32
N ALA A 60 8.84 8.45 -11.10
CA ALA A 60 8.44 9.82 -10.81
C ALA A 60 7.59 9.88 -9.54
N ALA A 61 6.73 8.89 -9.35
CA ALA A 61 5.92 8.81 -8.13
C ALA A 61 6.81 8.62 -6.90
N ALA A 62 7.79 7.72 -7.00
CA ALA A 62 8.71 7.47 -5.88
C ALA A 62 9.52 8.71 -5.55
N GLU A 63 9.95 9.45 -6.57
CA GLU A 63 10.70 10.67 -6.36
C GLU A 63 9.84 11.70 -5.63
N ARG A 64 8.57 11.78 -6.00
CA ARG A 64 7.64 12.71 -5.37
C ARG A 64 7.40 12.36 -3.91
N MET A 65 7.58 11.08 -3.52
CA MET A 65 7.40 10.67 -2.14
C MET A 65 8.37 11.35 -1.19
N LYS A 66 9.45 11.91 -1.70
CA LYS A 66 10.44 12.56 -0.85
C LYS A 66 9.97 13.90 -0.29
N ALA A 67 8.97 14.49 -0.90
CA ALA A 67 8.50 15.81 -0.49
C ALA A 67 7.01 15.96 -0.77
N LEU A 68 6.20 15.24 -0.02
CA LEU A 68 4.75 15.29 -0.19
C LEU A 68 4.11 16.37 0.65
N SER A 69 3.19 17.11 0.05
CA SER A 69 2.33 17.99 0.82
C SER A 69 1.30 17.13 1.55
N ALA A 70 0.59 17.71 2.51
CA ALA A 70 -0.47 17.00 3.21
C ALA A 70 -1.55 16.52 2.25
N ARG A 71 -1.89 17.35 1.28
CA ARG A 71 -2.88 16.98 0.27
C ARG A 71 -2.41 15.78 -0.56
N ASP A 72 -1.15 15.80 -0.98
CA ASP A 72 -0.58 14.70 -1.74
C ASP A 72 -0.53 13.43 -0.91
N LEU A 73 -0.20 13.55 0.37
CA LEU A 73 -0.13 12.40 1.25
C LEU A 73 -1.50 11.75 1.42
N ILE A 74 -2.56 12.56 1.51
CA ILE A 74 -3.92 12.05 1.58
C ILE A 74 -4.25 11.25 0.30
N VAL A 75 -3.89 11.79 -0.85
CA VAL A 75 -4.16 11.12 -2.13
C VAL A 75 -3.44 9.78 -2.19
N VAL A 76 -2.16 9.76 -1.84
CA VAL A 76 -1.36 8.55 -1.95
C VAL A 76 -1.81 7.51 -0.92
N LEU A 77 -2.06 7.92 0.31
CA LEU A 77 -2.50 6.98 1.33
C LEU A 77 -3.84 6.35 0.95
N ALA A 78 -4.79 7.16 0.48
CA ALA A 78 -6.08 6.62 0.07
C ALA A 78 -5.91 5.63 -1.09
N ALA A 79 -5.03 5.93 -2.04
CA ALA A 79 -4.79 5.05 -3.18
C ALA A 79 -4.24 3.70 -2.74
N VAL A 80 -3.25 3.69 -1.84
CA VAL A 80 -2.66 2.42 -1.42
C VAL A 80 -3.56 1.65 -0.46
N LEU A 81 -4.44 2.33 0.28
CA LEU A 81 -5.45 1.64 1.09
C LEU A 81 -6.49 0.98 0.18
N ARG A 82 -6.91 1.67 -0.89
CA ARG A 82 -7.79 1.04 -1.87
C ARG A 82 -7.10 -0.14 -2.52
N GLY A 83 -5.82 -0.02 -2.81
CA GLY A 83 -5.03 -1.13 -3.32
C GLY A 83 -5.00 -2.30 -2.36
N GLY A 84 -5.09 -2.03 -1.07
CA GLY A 84 -5.14 -3.05 -0.03
C GLY A 84 -6.54 -3.60 0.23
N GLY A 85 -7.55 -3.11 -0.50
CA GLY A 85 -8.90 -3.66 -0.42
C GLY A 85 -9.97 -2.76 0.17
N GLU A 86 -9.63 -1.58 0.66
CA GLU A 86 -10.66 -0.69 1.21
C GLU A 86 -11.38 0.03 0.08
N THR A 87 -12.68 0.17 0.21
CA THR A 87 -13.46 0.83 -0.84
C THR A 87 -13.59 2.34 -0.62
N ALA A 88 -13.66 2.76 0.61
CA ALA A 88 -13.82 4.18 0.92
C ALA A 88 -12.95 4.53 2.13
N PRO A 89 -11.63 4.56 1.93
CA PRO A 89 -10.73 4.76 3.07
C PRO A 89 -10.88 6.12 3.70
N ASP A 90 -10.99 6.12 5.03
CA ASP A 90 -11.06 7.35 5.79
C ASP A 90 -9.63 7.68 6.22
N VAL A 91 -9.07 8.73 5.68
CA VAL A 91 -7.66 9.07 5.90
C VAL A 91 -7.46 10.44 6.55
N ALA A 92 -8.51 11.24 6.64
CA ALA A 92 -8.35 12.62 7.12
C ALA A 92 -7.87 12.72 8.57
N GLY A 93 -8.21 11.73 9.39
CA GLY A 93 -7.81 11.73 10.79
C GLY A 93 -6.53 11.00 11.08
N VAL A 94 -5.82 10.52 10.05
CA VAL A 94 -4.59 9.77 10.25
C VAL A 94 -3.44 10.72 10.59
N GLU A 95 -2.63 10.32 11.56
CA GLU A 95 -1.49 11.10 11.96
C GLU A 95 -0.47 11.16 10.82
N PRO A 96 0.07 12.34 10.49
CA PRO A 96 0.95 12.46 9.31
C PRO A 96 2.14 11.51 9.30
N ARG A 97 2.76 11.27 10.45
CA ARG A 97 3.90 10.35 10.51
C ARG A 97 3.50 8.94 10.19
N GLU A 98 2.34 8.52 10.70
CA GLU A 98 1.86 7.18 10.43
C GLU A 98 1.51 7.04 8.95
N ALA A 99 0.88 8.07 8.39
CA ALA A 99 0.54 8.07 6.97
C ALA A 99 1.80 7.95 6.11
N ALA A 100 2.83 8.72 6.44
CA ALA A 100 4.07 8.69 5.68
C ALA A 100 4.74 7.32 5.74
N ARG A 101 4.73 6.70 6.91
CA ARG A 101 5.32 5.37 7.06
C ARG A 101 4.55 4.32 6.26
N ALA A 102 3.21 4.42 6.27
CA ALA A 102 2.40 3.46 5.55
C ALA A 102 2.64 3.55 4.04
N VAL A 103 2.71 4.77 3.53
CA VAL A 103 2.96 5.01 2.13
C VAL A 103 4.35 4.50 1.74
N ALA A 104 5.36 4.80 2.55
CA ALA A 104 6.71 4.32 2.29
C ALA A 104 6.76 2.80 2.28
N ALA A 105 6.05 2.15 3.19
CA ALA A 105 6.01 0.70 3.25
C ALA A 105 5.40 0.11 1.98
N ALA A 106 4.34 0.72 1.45
CA ALA A 106 3.71 0.24 0.24
C ALA A 106 4.66 0.34 -0.96
N PHE A 107 5.36 1.46 -1.08
CA PHE A 107 6.31 1.66 -2.17
C PHE A 107 7.50 0.70 -2.06
N GLU A 108 7.99 0.52 -0.83
CA GLU A 108 9.09 -0.40 -0.59
C GLU A 108 8.73 -1.82 -0.96
N ALA A 109 7.54 -2.27 -0.60
CA ALA A 109 7.10 -3.62 -0.92
C ALA A 109 6.96 -3.80 -2.43
N ALA A 110 6.51 -2.76 -3.13
CA ALA A 110 6.36 -2.82 -4.59
C ALA A 110 7.70 -2.88 -5.30
N ALA A 111 8.75 -2.38 -4.70
CA ALA A 111 10.07 -2.36 -5.29
C ALA A 111 10.84 -3.67 -5.12
N ARG A 112 10.34 -4.60 -4.34
CA ARG A 112 10.99 -5.89 -4.15
C ARG A 112 10.71 -6.86 -5.31
#